data_5eb1038de6549231b0b1331a5ab77db7
#
_entry.id   5eb1038de6549231b0b1331a5ab77db7
#
_cell.length_a   1.000
_cell.length_b   1.000
_cell.length_c   1.000
_cell.angle_alpha   90.00
_cell.angle_beta   90.00
_cell.angle_gamma   90.00
#
_symmetry.space_group_name_H-M   'P 1'
#
loop_
_entity.id
_entity.type
_entity.pdbx_description
1 polymer ?
#
loop_
_entity_poly.entity_id
_entity_poly.type
_entity_poly.pdbx_seq_one_letter_code
_entity_poly.pdbx_strand_id
1 'polypeptide(L)'
;MRRSLILAGLAVLAVPEFALAADGSLVGPYSVVVAGFAMAFAAGLCALGQGKAVASAVDAMARQPGAAARIQTAMIIGLALIESLAIYVLVVAMILLFVQPIK
;
A
#
# COMPACT_ATOMS: atom_id res chain seq x y z
N MET A 1 -6.35 -22.67 -6.71
CA MET A 1 -6.32 -21.20 -6.81
C MET A 1 -5.36 -20.54 -5.81
N ARG A 2 -5.44 -20.82 -4.51
CA ARG A 2 -4.60 -20.14 -3.51
C ARG A 2 -3.08 -20.41 -3.66
N ARG A 3 -2.69 -21.64 -4.01
CA ARG A 3 -1.27 -22.02 -4.23
C ARG A 3 -0.69 -21.42 -5.52
N SER A 4 -1.49 -21.31 -6.56
CA SER A 4 -1.06 -20.72 -7.83
C SER A 4 -0.85 -19.21 -7.73
N LEU A 5 -1.63 -18.50 -6.92
CA LEU A 5 -1.44 -17.08 -6.66
C LEU A 5 -0.18 -16.80 -5.82
N ILE A 6 0.13 -17.68 -4.86
CA ILE A 6 1.35 -17.59 -4.05
C ILE A 6 2.59 -17.89 -4.92
N LEU A 7 2.52 -18.90 -5.78
CA LEU A 7 3.60 -19.23 -6.70
C LEU A 7 3.82 -18.17 -7.77
N ALA A 8 2.75 -17.54 -8.27
CA ALA A 8 2.85 -16.41 -9.19
C ALA A 8 3.48 -15.18 -8.52
N GLY A 9 3.12 -14.89 -7.27
CA GLY A 9 3.73 -13.82 -6.49
C GLY A 9 5.22 -14.08 -6.20
N LEU A 10 5.60 -15.32 -5.87
CA LEU A 10 7.00 -15.70 -5.65
C LEU A 10 7.80 -15.70 -6.96
N ALA A 11 7.19 -16.07 -8.09
CA ALA A 11 7.84 -16.02 -9.40
C ALA A 11 8.17 -14.60 -9.83
N VAL A 12 7.31 -13.62 -9.53
CA VAL A 12 7.57 -12.18 -9.77
C VAL A 12 8.74 -11.67 -8.93
N LEU A 13 8.93 -12.21 -7.71
CA LEU A 13 10.05 -11.86 -6.82
C LEU A 13 11.35 -12.57 -7.18
N ALA A 14 11.29 -13.65 -7.95
CA ALA A 14 12.44 -14.51 -8.29
C ALA A 14 13.05 -14.22 -9.68
N VAL A 15 12.58 -13.18 -10.38
CA VAL A 15 13.14 -12.84 -11.72
C VAL A 15 14.50 -12.20 -11.51
N PRO A 16 15.60 -12.87 -11.91
CA PRO A 16 16.96 -12.35 -11.74
C PRO A 16 17.25 -11.13 -12.60
N GLU A 17 16.35 -10.74 -13.50
CA GLU A 17 16.45 -9.55 -14.34
C GLU A 17 16.43 -8.24 -13.54
N PHE A 18 15.95 -8.24 -12.30
CA PHE A 18 16.12 -7.10 -11.38
C PHE A 18 17.60 -6.82 -11.05
N ALA A 19 18.47 -7.83 -11.19
CA ALA A 19 19.91 -7.67 -10.98
C ALA A 19 20.64 -7.07 -12.20
N LEU A 20 20.05 -7.11 -13.40
CA LEU A 20 20.60 -6.55 -14.63
C LEU A 20 20.27 -5.06 -14.81
N ALA A 21 19.47 -4.48 -13.93
CA ALA A 21 19.13 -3.06 -13.92
C ALA A 21 20.33 -2.14 -13.54
N ALA A 22 21.51 -2.71 -13.29
CA ALA A 22 22.73 -1.95 -13.02
C ALA A 22 23.24 -1.14 -14.22
N ASP A 23 22.72 -1.41 -15.42
CA ASP A 23 23.17 -0.77 -16.68
C ASP A 23 22.49 0.58 -16.97
N GLY A 24 21.67 1.10 -16.06
CA GLY A 24 21.04 2.42 -16.17
C GLY A 24 19.92 2.54 -17.22
N SER A 25 19.97 1.75 -18.30
CA SER A 25 19.03 1.86 -19.43
C SER A 25 17.62 1.31 -19.14
N LEU A 26 17.50 0.37 -18.19
CA LEU A 26 16.24 -0.28 -17.84
C LEU A 26 15.62 0.24 -16.53
N VAL A 27 16.38 0.98 -15.72
CA VAL A 27 15.91 1.47 -14.40
C VAL A 27 14.71 2.40 -14.55
N GLY A 28 14.70 3.27 -15.57
CA GLY A 28 13.61 4.21 -15.82
C GLY A 28 12.23 3.55 -16.02
N PRO A 29 12.07 2.71 -17.06
CA PRO A 29 10.79 2.03 -17.32
C PRO A 29 10.36 1.11 -16.17
N TYR A 30 11.30 0.38 -15.57
CA TYR A 30 10.98 -0.52 -14.46
C TYR A 30 10.62 0.22 -13.18
N SER A 31 11.26 1.35 -12.88
CA SER A 31 10.90 2.15 -11.68
C SER A 31 9.47 2.68 -11.77
N VAL A 32 9.00 3.08 -12.95
CA VAL A 32 7.61 3.53 -13.16
C VAL A 32 6.63 2.38 -12.89
N VAL A 33 6.89 1.20 -13.46
CA VAL A 33 6.02 0.03 -13.27
C VAL A 33 6.01 -0.40 -11.80
N VAL A 34 7.18 -0.53 -11.18
CA VAL A 34 7.30 -0.94 -9.77
C VAL A 34 6.65 0.07 -8.83
N ALA A 35 6.87 1.37 -9.04
CA ALA A 35 6.25 2.42 -8.25
C ALA A 35 4.72 2.40 -8.38
N GLY A 36 4.20 2.20 -9.60
CA GLY A 36 2.77 2.08 -9.86
C GLY A 36 2.14 0.87 -9.16
N PHE A 37 2.77 -0.30 -9.27
CA PHE A 37 2.31 -1.51 -8.59
C PHE A 37 2.38 -1.38 -7.07
N ALA A 38 3.49 -0.87 -6.52
CA ALA A 38 3.65 -0.67 -5.09
C ALA A 38 2.57 0.26 -4.54
N MET A 39 2.28 1.36 -5.26
CA MET A 39 1.24 2.31 -4.86
C MET A 39 -0.16 1.69 -4.94
N ALA A 40 -0.46 0.93 -6.00
CA ALA A 40 -1.74 0.24 -6.15
C ALA A 40 -1.97 -0.78 -5.03
N PHE A 41 -0.94 -1.55 -4.67
CA PHE A 41 -1.00 -2.51 -3.56
C PHE A 41 -1.18 -1.82 -2.21
N ALA A 42 -0.38 -0.80 -1.93
CA ALA A 42 -0.48 -0.05 -0.68
C ALA A 42 -1.86 0.58 -0.52
N ALA A 43 -2.34 1.29 -1.53
CA ALA A 43 -3.65 1.93 -1.50
C ALA A 43 -4.78 0.89 -1.36
N GLY A 44 -4.74 -0.20 -2.11
CA GLY A 44 -5.75 -1.26 -2.06
C GLY A 44 -5.83 -1.95 -0.70
N LEU A 45 -4.71 -2.31 -0.11
CA LEU A 45 -4.67 -2.95 1.21
C LEU A 45 -5.05 -1.98 2.33
N CYS A 46 -4.60 -0.73 2.26
CA CYS A 46 -5.02 0.31 3.20
C CYS A 46 -6.53 0.56 3.12
N ALA A 47 -7.09 0.65 1.92
CA ALA A 47 -8.54 0.83 1.72
C ALA A 47 -9.36 -0.31 2.29
N LEU A 48 -8.91 -1.57 2.14
CA LEU A 48 -9.55 -2.73 2.77
C LEU A 48 -9.49 -2.67 4.28
N GLY A 49 -8.34 -2.27 4.86
CA GLY A 49 -8.18 -2.07 6.29
C GLY A 49 -9.09 -0.97 6.83
N GLN A 50 -9.11 0.17 6.15
CA GLN A 50 -9.98 1.30 6.49
C GLN A 50 -11.46 0.92 6.41
N GLY A 51 -11.87 0.23 5.35
CA GLY A 51 -13.24 -0.24 5.18
C GLY A 51 -13.70 -1.14 6.34
N LYS A 52 -12.85 -2.07 6.78
CA LYS A 52 -13.14 -2.92 7.95
C LYS A 52 -13.21 -2.13 9.25
N ALA A 53 -12.31 -1.20 9.46
CA ALA A 53 -12.29 -0.35 10.64
C ALA A 53 -13.56 0.51 10.74
N VAL A 54 -13.98 1.13 9.63
CA VAL A 54 -15.20 1.93 9.55
C VAL A 54 -16.43 1.06 9.80
N ALA A 55 -16.55 -0.07 9.12
CA ALA A 55 -17.72 -0.96 9.31
C ALA A 55 -17.86 -1.41 10.76
N SER A 56 -16.76 -1.82 11.41
CA SER A 56 -16.76 -2.23 12.81
C SER A 56 -17.10 -1.08 13.76
N ALA A 57 -16.58 0.12 13.49
CA ALA A 57 -16.84 1.28 14.32
C ALA A 57 -18.30 1.74 14.23
N VAL A 58 -18.86 1.78 13.02
CA VAL A 58 -20.28 2.16 12.81
C VAL A 58 -21.22 1.18 13.49
N ASP A 59 -20.94 -0.13 13.39
CA ASP A 59 -21.72 -1.16 14.07
C ASP A 59 -21.62 -1.03 15.61
N ALA A 60 -20.43 -0.74 16.13
CA ALA A 60 -20.26 -0.50 17.56
C ALA A 60 -20.98 0.78 18.06
N MET A 61 -20.95 1.86 17.26
CA MET A 61 -21.69 3.09 17.58
C MET A 61 -23.19 2.87 17.59
N ALA A 62 -23.72 2.05 16.68
CA ALA A 62 -25.14 1.70 16.66
C ALA A 62 -25.57 0.92 17.92
N ARG A 63 -24.71 0.03 18.41
CA ARG A 63 -24.97 -0.74 19.64
C ARG A 63 -24.74 0.05 20.93
N GLN A 64 -23.87 1.05 20.91
CA GLN A 64 -23.48 1.84 22.08
C GLN A 64 -23.51 3.34 21.79
N PRO A 65 -24.70 3.96 21.64
CA PRO A 65 -24.84 5.37 21.29
C PRO A 65 -24.11 6.31 22.26
N GLY A 66 -24.08 5.96 23.55
CA GLY A 66 -23.39 6.76 24.59
C GLY A 66 -21.86 6.76 24.46
N ALA A 67 -21.28 5.81 23.72
CA ALA A 67 -19.84 5.73 23.46
C ALA A 67 -19.47 6.23 22.06
N ALA A 68 -20.44 6.64 21.23
CA ALA A 68 -20.23 6.96 19.82
C ALA A 68 -19.09 7.96 19.58
N ALA A 69 -19.01 9.03 20.35
CA ALA A 69 -17.96 10.04 20.20
C ALA A 69 -16.54 9.48 20.42
N ARG A 70 -16.37 8.60 21.41
CA ARG A 70 -15.09 7.96 21.70
C ARG A 70 -14.70 6.96 20.61
N ILE A 71 -15.67 6.20 20.12
CA ILE A 71 -15.46 5.22 19.02
C ILE A 71 -15.08 5.97 17.74
N GLN A 72 -15.77 7.05 17.44
CA GLN A 72 -15.48 7.88 16.27
C GLN A 72 -14.06 8.48 16.32
N THR A 73 -13.66 9.01 17.47
CA THR A 73 -12.30 9.55 17.65
C THR A 73 -11.23 8.46 17.44
N ALA A 74 -11.41 7.30 18.06
CA ALA A 74 -10.49 6.19 17.90
C ALA A 74 -10.43 5.69 16.45
N MET A 75 -11.58 5.64 15.78
CA MET A 75 -11.67 5.28 14.35
C MET A 75 -10.88 6.27 13.49
N ILE A 76 -11.08 7.56 13.66
CA ILE A 76 -10.40 8.60 12.85
C ILE A 76 -8.88 8.51 13.04
N ILE A 77 -8.41 8.34 14.29
CA ILE A 77 -6.97 8.17 14.57
C ILE A 77 -6.44 6.90 13.89
N GLY A 78 -7.16 5.79 14.00
CA GLY A 78 -6.77 4.53 13.36
C GLY A 78 -6.72 4.65 11.83
N LEU A 79 -7.70 5.33 11.21
CA LEU A 79 -7.72 5.59 9.77
C LEU A 79 -6.52 6.44 9.34
N ALA A 80 -6.18 7.49 10.10
CA ALA A 80 -5.03 8.34 9.80
C ALA A 80 -3.70 7.57 9.86
N LEU A 81 -3.56 6.65 10.81
CA LEU A 81 -2.37 5.79 10.91
C LEU A 81 -2.29 4.78 9.76
N ILE A 82 -3.40 4.22 9.32
CA ILE A 82 -3.44 3.34 8.14
C ILE A 82 -3.08 4.15 6.88
N GLU A 83 -3.63 5.35 6.72
CA GLU A 83 -3.34 6.23 5.58
C GLU A 83 -1.85 6.61 5.52
N SER A 84 -1.20 6.81 6.65
CA SER A 84 0.23 7.13 6.68
C SER A 84 1.11 6.04 6.05
N LEU A 85 0.69 4.77 6.08
CA LEU A 85 1.39 3.67 5.41
C LEU A 85 1.35 3.82 3.89
N ALA A 86 0.22 4.24 3.31
CA ALA A 86 0.12 4.53 1.89
C ALA A 86 0.96 5.76 1.51
N ILE A 87 1.00 6.77 2.37
CA ILE A 87 1.85 7.96 2.17
C ILE A 87 3.34 7.61 2.18
N TYR A 88 3.79 6.70 3.04
CA TYR A 88 5.19 6.22 3.00
C TYR A 88 5.54 5.57 1.66
N VAL A 89 4.66 4.73 1.12
CA VAL A 89 4.87 4.13 -0.20
C VAL A 89 4.87 5.20 -1.29
N LEU A 90 3.99 6.21 -1.20
CA LEU A 90 3.94 7.34 -2.12
C LEU A 90 5.27 8.10 -2.10
N VAL A 91 5.81 8.41 -0.93
CA VAL A 91 7.11 9.11 -0.80
C VAL A 91 8.24 8.30 -1.44
N VAL A 92 8.30 6.99 -1.19
CA VAL A 92 9.29 6.11 -1.82
C VAL A 92 9.12 6.10 -3.34
N ALA A 93 7.89 6.01 -3.84
CA ALA A 93 7.60 6.06 -5.27
C ALA A 93 8.04 7.38 -5.90
N MET A 94 7.79 8.51 -5.23
CA MET A 94 8.24 9.83 -5.68
C MET A 94 9.77 9.95 -5.73
N ILE A 95 10.47 9.42 -4.73
CA ILE A 95 11.94 9.37 -4.72
C ILE A 95 12.47 8.54 -5.91
N LEU A 96 11.87 7.37 -6.16
CA LEU A 96 12.27 6.51 -7.27
C LEU A 96 12.01 7.15 -8.63
N LEU A 97 10.93 7.91 -8.78
CA LEU A 97 10.53 8.50 -10.05
C LEU A 97 11.23 9.83 -10.37
N PHE A 98 11.52 10.64 -9.34
CA PHE A 98 11.94 12.04 -9.57
C PHE A 98 13.30 12.40 -8.98
N VAL A 99 13.76 11.71 -7.93
CA VAL A 99 14.99 12.06 -7.21
C VAL A 99 16.18 11.23 -7.65
N GLN A 100 15.96 9.98 -8.05
CA GLN A 100 17.04 9.14 -8.56
C GLN A 100 17.48 9.66 -9.93
N PRO A 101 18.75 10.12 -10.10
CA PRO A 101 19.27 10.43 -11.40
C PRO A 101 19.45 9.11 -12.14
N ILE A 102 18.52 8.82 -13.00
CA ILE A 102 18.66 7.76 -14.00
C ILE A 102 19.64 8.30 -15.03
N LYS A 103 20.92 8.10 -14.81
CA LYS A 103 21.99 8.37 -15.77
C LYS A 103 22.39 7.10 -16.44
#